data_f9e82ed1ea076d4611ae1d8c2c9f9264
#
_entry.id   f9e82ed1ea076d4611ae1d8c2c9f9264
#
_cell.length_a   1.000
_cell.length_b   1.000
_cell.length_c   1.000
_cell.angle_alpha   90.00
_cell.angle_beta   90.00
_cell.angle_gamma   90.00
#
_symmetry.space_group_name_H-M   'P 1'
#
loop_
_entity.id
_entity.type
_entity.pdbx_description
1 polymer ?
#
loop_
_entity_poly.entity_id
_entity_poly.type
_entity_poly.pdbx_seq_one_letter_code
_entity_poly.pdbx_strand_id
1 'polypeptide(L)'
;MTIIKFERRPYRRCVGITLFNKKGQVFVAQRLDQKENAWQMPQGGMEKTETPSEAAIRELEEEIGTADVKILAESKDWHRYDLPSYLADKIWDGRFRGQTQKWFAMKFLGEDSVIKPSDVDKPEFSEWRWVELETIPSLAISFKKEIYQSIADEFSALGNTLRTNKI
;
A
#
# COMPACT_ATOMS: atom_id res chain seq x y z
N MET A 1 -27.52 8.47 17.94
CA MET A 1 -26.68 8.53 16.72
C MET A 1 -27.19 7.54 15.69
N THR A 2 -27.49 8.01 14.49
CA THR A 2 -28.01 7.15 13.44
C THR A 2 -26.87 6.34 12.82
N ILE A 3 -26.89 5.02 12.93
CA ILE A 3 -25.90 4.15 12.28
C ILE A 3 -26.21 4.13 10.79
N ILE A 4 -25.25 4.57 9.98
CA ILE A 4 -25.36 4.52 8.52
C ILE A 4 -25.25 3.07 8.09
N LYS A 5 -26.21 2.59 7.28
CA LYS A 5 -26.14 1.24 6.70
C LYS A 5 -24.87 1.08 5.87
N PHE A 6 -24.24 -0.09 5.95
CA PHE A 6 -22.98 -0.41 5.26
C PHE A 6 -22.98 0.04 3.78
N GLU A 7 -24.03 -0.30 3.04
CA GLU A 7 -24.13 -0.01 1.60
C GLU A 7 -24.18 1.50 1.27
N ARG A 8 -24.49 2.33 2.26
CA ARG A 8 -24.55 3.79 2.10
C ARG A 8 -23.31 4.52 2.59
N ARG A 9 -22.35 3.79 3.19
CA ARG A 9 -21.12 4.40 3.67
C ARG A 9 -20.21 4.77 2.52
N PRO A 10 -19.49 5.91 2.61
CA PRO A 10 -18.49 6.25 1.59
C PRO A 10 -17.26 5.35 1.67
N TYR A 11 -16.43 5.42 0.63
CA TYR A 11 -15.10 4.84 0.64
C TYR A 11 -14.10 5.85 1.18
N ARG A 12 -13.15 5.39 2.01
CA ARG A 12 -12.06 6.22 2.51
C ARG A 12 -11.02 6.41 1.40
N ARG A 13 -10.65 7.66 1.12
CA ARG A 13 -9.64 7.95 0.08
C ARG A 13 -8.24 7.68 0.63
N CYS A 14 -7.52 6.82 -0.07
CA CYS A 14 -6.21 6.33 0.34
C CYS A 14 -5.26 6.25 -0.85
N VAL A 15 -3.99 6.03 -0.53
CA VAL A 15 -2.93 5.78 -1.51
C VAL A 15 -2.26 4.46 -1.18
N GLY A 16 -1.70 3.83 -2.19
CA GLY A 16 -0.87 2.64 -2.03
C GLY A 16 0.44 2.82 -2.78
N ILE A 17 1.48 2.15 -2.33
CA ILE A 17 2.81 2.26 -2.90
C ILE A 17 3.35 0.89 -3.27
N THR A 18 3.70 0.72 -4.54
CA THR A 18 4.50 -0.39 -5.01
C THR A 18 5.94 0.10 -5.07
N LEU A 19 6.70 -0.17 -4.01
CA LEU A 19 8.08 0.28 -3.88
C LEU A 19 9.02 -0.78 -4.44
N PHE A 20 9.71 -0.45 -5.52
CA PHE A 20 10.67 -1.32 -6.19
C PHE A 20 12.10 -1.03 -5.74
N ASN A 21 12.90 -2.08 -5.59
CA ASN A 21 14.35 -1.96 -5.49
C ASN A 21 14.99 -2.00 -6.89
N LYS A 22 16.32 -1.93 -6.94
CA LYS A 22 17.09 -1.97 -8.20
C LYS A 22 16.91 -3.26 -9.00
N LYS A 23 16.49 -4.33 -8.36
CA LYS A 23 16.28 -5.65 -8.98
C LYS A 23 14.84 -5.85 -9.46
N GLY A 24 13.98 -4.84 -9.33
CA GLY A 24 12.57 -4.96 -9.66
C GLY A 24 11.75 -5.76 -8.67
N GLN A 25 12.29 -5.99 -7.48
CA GLN A 25 11.56 -6.61 -6.38
C GLN A 25 10.77 -5.56 -5.60
N VAL A 26 9.71 -5.98 -4.94
CA VAL A 26 8.74 -5.11 -4.30
C VAL A 26 8.78 -5.27 -2.79
N PHE A 27 8.69 -4.15 -2.08
CA PHE A 27 8.61 -4.11 -0.62
C PHE A 27 7.26 -4.61 -0.13
N VAL A 28 7.28 -5.56 0.81
CA VAL A 28 6.12 -5.99 1.58
C VAL A 28 6.48 -6.11 3.04
N ALA A 29 5.49 -5.91 3.90
CA ALA A 29 5.66 -5.98 5.35
C ALA A 29 4.47 -6.64 6.02
N GLN A 30 4.70 -7.20 7.22
CA GLN A 30 3.65 -7.75 8.06
C GLN A 30 3.20 -6.72 9.08
N ARG A 31 1.90 -6.58 9.27
CA ARG A 31 1.35 -5.70 10.30
C ARG A 31 1.54 -6.30 11.69
N LEU A 32 1.85 -5.42 12.65
CA LEU A 32 1.98 -5.81 14.07
C LEU A 32 0.67 -6.34 14.66
N ASP A 33 -0.47 -5.79 14.21
CA ASP A 33 -1.80 -6.10 14.74
C ASP A 33 -2.50 -7.24 13.99
N GLN A 34 -1.84 -7.86 13.01
CA GLN A 34 -2.46 -8.87 12.16
C GLN A 34 -2.06 -10.28 12.61
N LYS A 35 -3.07 -11.13 12.86
CA LYS A 35 -2.87 -12.52 13.27
C LYS A 35 -2.63 -13.48 12.11
N GLU A 36 -3.06 -13.10 10.89
CA GLU A 36 -2.85 -13.90 9.68
C GLU A 36 -1.45 -13.68 9.14
N ASN A 37 -0.90 -14.71 8.51
CA ASN A 37 0.41 -14.62 7.84
C ASN A 37 0.27 -13.92 6.48
N ALA A 38 -0.25 -12.70 6.50
CA ALA A 38 -0.44 -11.88 5.30
C ALA A 38 0.59 -10.76 5.26
N TRP A 39 1.02 -10.44 4.04
CA TRP A 39 1.96 -9.37 3.76
C TRP A 39 1.28 -8.28 2.96
N GLN A 40 1.67 -7.04 3.18
CA GLN A 40 1.08 -5.92 2.46
C GLN A 40 2.12 -4.92 1.96
N MET A 41 1.76 -4.24 0.88
CA MET A 41 2.48 -3.07 0.41
C MET A 41 2.10 -1.86 1.27
N PRO A 42 2.97 -0.83 1.36
CA PRO A 42 2.63 0.39 2.09
C PRO A 42 1.37 1.06 1.57
N GLN A 43 0.56 1.57 2.48
CA GLN A 43 -0.66 2.29 2.15
C GLN A 43 -1.08 3.20 3.30
N GLY A 44 -1.89 4.20 3.00
CA GLY A 44 -2.45 5.07 4.03
C GLY A 44 -3.48 6.05 3.51
N GLY A 45 -4.10 6.77 4.43
CA GLY A 45 -5.16 7.72 4.11
C GLY A 45 -4.64 9.06 3.61
N MET A 46 -5.38 9.66 2.69
CA MET A 46 -5.09 11.02 2.23
C MET A 46 -5.66 12.04 3.22
N GLU A 47 -4.94 13.13 3.41
CA GLU A 47 -5.45 14.31 4.09
C GLU A 47 -6.18 15.22 3.07
N LYS A 48 -7.06 16.11 3.57
CA LYS A 48 -7.95 16.91 2.73
C LYS A 48 -7.23 17.78 1.71
N THR A 49 -6.04 18.29 2.05
CA THR A 49 -5.30 19.24 1.22
C THR A 49 -4.20 18.59 0.39
N GLU A 50 -4.00 17.28 0.53
CA GLU A 50 -2.95 16.58 -0.19
C GLU A 50 -3.39 16.15 -1.58
N THR A 51 -2.45 16.20 -2.54
CA THR A 51 -2.57 15.43 -3.77
C THR A 51 -2.28 13.96 -3.47
N PRO A 52 -2.73 13.01 -4.31
CA PRO A 52 -2.38 11.60 -4.12
C PRO A 52 -0.88 11.33 -4.02
N SER A 53 -0.06 11.98 -4.87
CA SER A 53 1.40 11.78 -4.84
C SER A 53 2.04 12.29 -3.55
N GLU A 54 1.58 13.43 -3.04
CA GLU A 54 2.05 13.95 -1.74
C GLU A 54 1.70 13.00 -0.60
N ALA A 55 0.47 12.49 -0.59
CA ALA A 55 0.02 11.52 0.40
C ALA A 55 0.85 10.24 0.34
N ALA A 56 1.15 9.75 -0.87
CA ALA A 56 1.93 8.52 -1.06
C ALA A 56 3.34 8.65 -0.48
N ILE A 57 4.02 9.76 -0.72
CA ILE A 57 5.38 10.00 -0.18
C ILE A 57 5.33 10.13 1.35
N ARG A 58 4.36 10.88 1.88
CA ARG A 58 4.21 11.05 3.33
C ARG A 58 3.92 9.72 4.03
N GLU A 59 2.97 8.96 3.52
CA GLU A 59 2.62 7.65 4.11
C GLU A 59 3.80 6.68 4.05
N LEU A 60 4.54 6.66 2.94
CA LEU A 60 5.72 5.83 2.83
C LEU A 60 6.75 6.17 3.92
N GLU A 61 7.06 7.46 4.09
CA GLU A 61 8.01 7.90 5.11
C GLU A 61 7.55 7.56 6.52
N GLU A 62 6.26 7.74 6.80
CA GLU A 62 5.67 7.37 8.10
C GLU A 62 5.76 5.87 8.39
N GLU A 63 5.62 5.02 7.37
CA GLU A 63 5.60 3.57 7.54
C GLU A 63 6.98 2.92 7.53
N ILE A 64 7.90 3.37 6.68
CA ILE A 64 9.20 2.69 6.52
C ILE A 64 10.42 3.53 6.92
N GLY A 65 10.22 4.80 7.26
CA GLY A 65 11.26 5.67 7.79
C GLY A 65 12.08 6.42 6.75
N THR A 66 11.76 6.31 5.47
CA THR A 66 12.47 7.02 4.40
C THR A 66 11.55 7.44 3.28
N ALA A 67 11.88 8.57 2.65
CA ALA A 67 11.23 9.07 1.44
C ALA A 67 12.24 9.20 0.28
N ASP A 68 13.34 8.46 0.34
CA ASP A 68 14.37 8.50 -0.71
C ASP A 68 13.95 7.64 -1.91
N VAL A 69 13.00 8.16 -2.66
CA VAL A 69 12.33 7.46 -3.75
C VAL A 69 12.13 8.36 -4.97
N LYS A 70 11.92 7.72 -6.11
CA LYS A 70 11.49 8.37 -7.34
C LYS A 70 10.16 7.77 -7.78
N ILE A 71 9.15 8.60 -8.00
CA ILE A 71 7.87 8.15 -8.56
C ILE A 71 8.08 7.80 -10.03
N LEU A 72 7.73 6.57 -10.41
CA LEU A 72 7.85 6.08 -11.78
C LEU A 72 6.52 6.15 -12.54
N ALA A 73 5.42 5.87 -11.86
CA ALA A 73 4.10 5.85 -12.47
C ALA A 73 3.01 5.98 -11.41
N GLU A 74 1.84 6.39 -11.86
CA GLU A 74 0.61 6.45 -11.08
C GLU A 74 -0.39 5.52 -11.75
N SER A 75 -1.18 4.79 -10.97
CA SER A 75 -2.21 3.91 -11.52
C SER A 75 -3.23 4.72 -12.33
N LYS A 76 -3.75 4.14 -13.42
CA LYS A 76 -4.74 4.81 -14.27
C LYS A 76 -6.02 5.06 -13.51
N ASP A 77 -6.45 4.08 -12.72
CA ASP A 77 -7.73 4.10 -12.03
C ASP A 77 -7.55 4.15 -10.51
N TRP A 78 -8.61 4.59 -9.84
CA TRP A 78 -8.78 4.39 -8.41
C TRP A 78 -9.28 2.97 -8.20
N HIS A 79 -8.60 2.21 -7.34
CA HIS A 79 -8.99 0.85 -6.99
C HIS A 79 -9.71 0.86 -5.65
N ARG A 80 -10.86 0.21 -5.59
CA ARG A 80 -11.63 0.19 -4.36
C ARG A 80 -12.00 -1.23 -3.95
N TYR A 81 -12.13 -1.43 -2.66
CA TYR A 81 -12.61 -2.67 -2.09
C TYR A 81 -13.50 -2.40 -0.89
N ASP A 82 -14.44 -3.32 -0.65
CA ASP A 82 -15.25 -3.30 0.55
C ASP A 82 -14.53 -4.10 1.64
N LEU A 83 -14.58 -3.59 2.87
CA LEU A 83 -14.20 -4.37 4.03
C LEU A 83 -15.29 -5.39 4.33
N PRO A 84 -14.96 -6.55 4.92
CA PRO A 84 -15.98 -7.37 5.55
C PRO A 84 -16.79 -6.52 6.52
N SER A 85 -18.11 -6.66 6.53
CA SER A 85 -18.99 -5.77 7.32
C SER A 85 -18.65 -5.75 8.80
N TYR A 86 -18.28 -6.90 9.38
CA TYR A 86 -17.90 -6.98 10.78
C TYR A 86 -16.64 -6.14 11.09
N LEU A 87 -15.73 -6.02 10.14
CA LEU A 87 -14.51 -5.22 10.29
C LEU A 87 -14.79 -3.74 10.05
N ALA A 88 -15.62 -3.43 9.06
CA ALA A 88 -16.02 -2.05 8.75
C ALA A 88 -16.72 -1.37 9.93
N ASP A 89 -17.44 -2.13 10.73
CA ASP A 89 -18.12 -1.59 11.93
C ASP A 89 -17.14 -1.24 13.07
N LYS A 90 -15.96 -1.83 13.05
CA LYS A 90 -14.97 -1.69 14.13
C LYS A 90 -13.89 -0.65 13.87
N ILE A 91 -13.56 -0.41 12.62
CA ILE A 91 -12.48 0.50 12.26
C ILE A 91 -13.04 1.83 11.74
N TRP A 92 -12.27 2.90 11.88
CA TRP A 92 -12.64 4.27 11.48
C TRP A 92 -14.01 4.71 12.01
N ASP A 93 -14.38 4.25 13.21
CA ASP A 93 -15.68 4.53 13.85
C ASP A 93 -16.89 4.11 13.01
N GLY A 94 -16.74 3.08 12.18
CA GLY A 94 -17.82 2.60 11.33
C GLY A 94 -18.25 3.56 10.22
N ARG A 95 -17.42 4.55 9.87
CA ARG A 95 -17.80 5.61 8.91
C ARG A 95 -17.68 5.20 7.45
N PHE A 96 -16.85 4.20 7.16
CA PHE A 96 -16.52 3.82 5.78
C PHE A 96 -16.88 2.36 5.52
N ARG A 97 -17.19 2.05 4.27
CA ARG A 97 -17.42 0.66 3.85
C ARG A 97 -16.14 -0.03 3.36
N GLY A 98 -15.12 0.76 3.04
CA GLY A 98 -13.85 0.28 2.51
C GLY A 98 -12.97 1.44 2.10
N GLN A 99 -12.06 1.18 1.18
CA GLN A 99 -11.13 2.18 0.67
C GLN A 99 -11.23 2.32 -0.83
N THR A 100 -10.97 3.53 -1.33
CA THR A 100 -10.66 3.78 -2.74
C THR A 100 -9.22 4.27 -2.80
N GLN A 101 -8.37 3.60 -3.59
CA GLN A 101 -6.94 3.76 -3.54
C GLN A 101 -6.35 4.17 -4.88
N LYS A 102 -5.49 5.19 -4.87
CA LYS A 102 -4.63 5.53 -5.99
C LYS A 102 -3.25 4.92 -5.72
N TRP A 103 -2.71 4.19 -6.67
CA TRP A 103 -1.44 3.47 -6.49
C TRP A 103 -0.30 4.12 -7.24
N PHE A 104 0.89 4.06 -6.65
CA PHE A 104 2.11 4.65 -7.19
C PHE A 104 3.21 3.60 -7.24
N ALA A 105 3.82 3.45 -8.42
CA ALA A 105 5.06 2.70 -8.56
C ALA A 105 6.22 3.66 -8.26
N MET A 106 7.08 3.29 -7.32
CA MET A 106 8.23 4.10 -6.93
C MET A 106 9.50 3.26 -6.96
N LYS A 107 10.62 3.89 -7.30
CA LYS A 107 11.95 3.28 -7.21
C LYS A 107 12.61 3.75 -5.93
N PHE A 108 13.06 2.81 -5.10
CA PHE A 108 13.86 3.10 -3.91
C PHE A 108 15.28 3.49 -4.34
N LEU A 109 15.77 4.63 -3.84
CA LEU A 109 17.08 5.17 -4.21
C LEU A 109 18.16 4.96 -3.14
N GLY A 110 17.75 4.55 -1.93
CA GLY A 110 18.66 4.37 -0.80
C GLY A 110 19.16 2.94 -0.64
N GLU A 111 19.82 2.72 0.48
CA GLU A 111 20.26 1.40 0.91
C GLU A 111 19.22 0.76 1.84
N ASP A 112 19.17 -0.57 1.87
CA ASP A 112 18.21 -1.30 2.72
C ASP A 112 18.34 -0.92 4.20
N SER A 113 19.52 -0.54 4.64
CA SER A 113 19.78 -0.17 6.04
C SER A 113 18.97 1.04 6.52
N VAL A 114 18.46 1.88 5.63
CA VAL A 114 17.64 3.04 6.03
C VAL A 114 16.15 2.68 6.12
N ILE A 115 15.75 1.50 5.67
CA ILE A 115 14.37 1.01 5.84
C ILE A 115 14.20 0.47 7.25
N LYS A 116 13.46 1.20 8.07
CA LYS A 116 13.32 0.90 9.51
C LYS A 116 11.87 1.06 9.97
N PRO A 117 10.98 0.16 9.58
CA PRO A 117 9.55 0.27 9.94
C PRO A 117 9.29 0.24 11.45
N SER A 118 10.20 -0.36 12.23
CA SER A 118 10.07 -0.43 13.69
C SER A 118 10.57 0.82 14.42
N ASP A 119 11.35 1.67 13.75
CA ASP A 119 11.96 2.88 14.35
C ASP A 119 11.20 4.17 14.04
N VAL A 120 10.04 4.07 13.40
CA VAL A 120 9.18 5.22 13.11
C VAL A 120 8.34 5.59 14.35
N ASP A 121 7.74 6.78 14.33
CA ASP A 121 6.97 7.32 15.46
C ASP A 121 5.82 6.41 15.92
N LYS A 122 5.08 5.85 14.95
CA LYS A 122 3.97 4.93 15.22
C LYS A 122 4.14 3.66 14.39
N PRO A 123 4.93 2.68 14.87
CA PRO A 123 5.19 1.47 14.10
C PRO A 123 3.93 0.70 13.78
N GLU A 124 3.78 0.28 12.53
CA GLU A 124 2.68 -0.55 12.06
C GLU A 124 3.14 -1.95 11.64
N PHE A 125 4.43 -2.10 11.35
CA PHE A 125 4.99 -3.32 10.80
C PHE A 125 6.01 -3.97 11.73
N SER A 126 6.03 -5.31 11.74
CA SER A 126 7.02 -6.11 12.48
C SER A 126 8.19 -6.51 11.61
N GLU A 127 7.92 -7.06 10.43
CA GLU A 127 8.93 -7.57 9.50
C GLU A 127 8.68 -7.03 8.11
N TRP A 128 9.73 -6.94 7.31
CA TRP A 128 9.63 -6.56 5.91
C TRP A 128 10.60 -7.36 5.05
N ARG A 129 10.31 -7.44 3.75
CA ARG A 129 11.20 -8.08 2.78
C ARG A 129 10.94 -7.61 1.36
N TRP A 130 11.88 -7.88 0.47
CA TRP A 130 11.69 -7.73 -0.97
C TRP A 130 11.16 -9.03 -1.54
N VAL A 131 10.15 -8.95 -2.39
CA VAL A 131 9.54 -10.12 -3.06
C VAL A 131 9.36 -9.84 -4.55
N GLU A 132 9.20 -10.90 -5.33
CA GLU A 132 8.86 -10.74 -6.74
C GLU A 132 7.43 -10.21 -6.88
N LEU A 133 7.22 -9.29 -7.83
CA LEU A 133 5.93 -8.64 -8.02
C LEU A 133 4.79 -9.64 -8.24
N GLU A 134 5.07 -10.71 -8.96
CA GLU A 134 4.09 -11.75 -9.28
C GLU A 134 3.55 -12.49 -8.05
N THR A 135 4.29 -12.48 -6.96
CA THR A 135 3.90 -13.19 -5.73
C THR A 135 2.96 -12.38 -4.83
N ILE A 136 2.85 -11.07 -5.07
CA ILE A 136 2.12 -10.15 -4.19
C ILE A 136 0.65 -10.55 -3.98
N PRO A 137 -0.12 -10.94 -5.01
CA PRO A 137 -1.50 -11.33 -4.78
C PRO A 137 -1.67 -12.52 -3.84
N SER A 138 -0.75 -13.48 -3.88
CA SER A 138 -0.80 -14.66 -3.01
C SER A 138 -0.43 -14.34 -1.54
N LEU A 139 0.26 -13.24 -1.31
CA LEU A 139 0.68 -12.81 0.03
C LEU A 139 -0.38 -11.95 0.72
N ALA A 140 -1.31 -11.38 -0.03
CA ALA A 140 -2.30 -10.44 0.49
C ALA A 140 -3.40 -11.11 1.31
N ILE A 141 -3.96 -10.36 2.25
CA ILE A 141 -5.22 -10.73 2.88
C ILE A 141 -6.33 -10.82 1.82
N SER A 142 -7.30 -11.70 2.02
CA SER A 142 -8.27 -12.11 1.00
C SER A 142 -8.99 -10.96 0.29
N PHE A 143 -9.44 -9.94 1.01
CA PHE A 143 -10.21 -8.84 0.43
C PHE A 143 -9.35 -7.81 -0.35
N LYS A 144 -8.02 -7.96 -0.33
CA LYS A 144 -7.07 -7.13 -1.11
C LYS A 144 -6.48 -7.84 -2.33
N LYS A 145 -6.71 -9.14 -2.49
CA LYS A 145 -6.07 -9.92 -3.55
C LYS A 145 -6.35 -9.40 -4.95
N GLU A 146 -7.60 -9.03 -5.23
CA GLU A 146 -7.97 -8.51 -6.56
C GLU A 146 -7.24 -7.21 -6.90
N ILE A 147 -7.15 -6.30 -5.93
CA ILE A 147 -6.42 -5.05 -6.14
C ILE A 147 -4.94 -5.33 -6.36
N TYR A 148 -4.35 -6.18 -5.55
CA TYR A 148 -2.94 -6.54 -5.68
C TYR A 148 -2.65 -7.20 -7.04
N GLN A 149 -3.58 -8.02 -7.54
CA GLN A 149 -3.44 -8.60 -8.88
C GLN A 149 -3.48 -7.52 -9.97
N SER A 150 -4.41 -6.58 -9.87
CA SER A 150 -4.51 -5.46 -10.81
C SER A 150 -3.26 -4.60 -10.82
N ILE A 151 -2.70 -4.31 -9.65
CA ILE A 151 -1.48 -3.52 -9.50
C ILE A 151 -0.26 -4.28 -10.03
N ALA A 152 -0.16 -5.58 -9.74
CA ALA A 152 0.92 -6.40 -10.28
C ALA A 152 0.90 -6.43 -11.80
N ASP A 153 -0.29 -6.55 -12.40
CA ASP A 153 -0.46 -6.54 -13.85
C ASP A 153 -0.09 -5.18 -14.44
N GLU A 154 -0.57 -4.10 -13.85
CA GLU A 154 -0.32 -2.74 -14.35
C GLU A 154 1.15 -2.35 -14.29
N PHE A 155 1.86 -2.72 -13.24
CA PHE A 155 3.25 -2.33 -13.01
C PHE A 155 4.29 -3.39 -13.42
N SER A 156 3.87 -4.50 -14.05
CA SER A 156 4.79 -5.57 -14.44
C SER A 156 5.88 -5.12 -15.41
N ALA A 157 5.54 -4.26 -16.36
CA ALA A 157 6.51 -3.73 -17.33
C ALA A 157 7.59 -2.89 -16.63
N LEU A 158 7.23 -2.10 -15.62
CA LEU A 158 8.18 -1.31 -14.83
C LEU A 158 9.13 -2.22 -14.04
N GLY A 159 8.61 -3.27 -13.41
CA GLY A 159 9.42 -4.25 -12.70
C GLY A 159 10.44 -4.91 -13.62
N ASN A 160 10.03 -5.28 -14.82
CA ASN A 160 10.92 -5.86 -15.82
C ASN A 160 11.99 -4.87 -16.28
N THR A 161 11.62 -3.60 -16.48
CA THR A 161 12.57 -2.55 -16.88
C THR A 161 13.63 -2.34 -15.81
N LEU A 162 13.25 -2.32 -14.53
CA LEU A 162 14.17 -2.21 -13.40
C LEU A 162 15.09 -3.42 -13.31
N ARG A 163 14.54 -4.63 -13.49
CA ARG A 163 15.29 -5.89 -13.46
C ARG A 163 16.38 -5.92 -14.53
N THR A 164 16.12 -5.34 -15.70
CA THR A 164 17.08 -5.25 -16.81
C THR A 164 17.96 -3.99 -16.74
N ASN A 165 17.85 -3.21 -15.64
CA ASN A 165 18.66 -2.01 -15.37
C ASN A 165 18.51 -0.90 -16.43
N LYS A 166 17.29 -0.69 -16.94
CA LYS A 166 17.01 0.32 -17.98
C LYS A 166 16.47 1.64 -17.42
N ILE A 167 16.17 1.71 -16.12
CA ILE A 167 15.72 2.92 -15.42
C ILE A 167 16.27 3.01 -14.01
#